data_adf159a3b612b89599fd83d5437b26ed
#
_entry.id   adf159a3b612b89599fd83d5437b26ed
#
_cell.length_a   1.000
_cell.length_b   1.000
_cell.length_c   1.000
_cell.angle_alpha   90.00
_cell.angle_beta   90.00
_cell.angle_gamma   90.00
#
_symmetry.space_group_name_H-M   'P 1'
#
loop_
_entity.id
_entity.type
_entity.pdbx_description
1 polymer ?
#
loop_
_entity_poly.entity_id
_entity_poly.type
_entity_poly.pdbx_seq_one_letter_code
_entity_poly.pdbx_strand_id
1 'polypeptide(L)'
;MATVKLIEYAEATGDVRAVYDDIMATRKTDAVNNFWKALASHPPLLRRTWDSVKQVMAPGALDPLTKELVYLAVSATNGCTYCIASHTASARRQGMTDAMLGELMAVVGMANETNSLADGYQVEVDEAFRALGR
;
A
#
# COMPACT_ATOMS: atom_id res chain seq x y z
N MET A 1 17.08 -10.90 -1.50
CA MET A 1 17.50 -11.00 -0.09
C MET A 1 17.33 -9.65 0.54
N ALA A 2 16.83 -9.57 1.80
CA ALA A 2 16.70 -8.30 2.49
C ALA A 2 18.09 -7.70 2.79
N THR A 3 18.19 -6.36 2.75
CA THR A 3 19.43 -5.63 3.04
C THR A 3 19.75 -5.47 4.53
N VAL A 4 18.80 -5.86 5.38
CA VAL A 4 18.92 -5.84 6.85
C VAL A 4 18.50 -7.19 7.41
N LYS A 5 18.92 -7.50 8.65
CA LYS A 5 18.41 -8.67 9.37
C LYS A 5 16.91 -8.48 9.63
N LEU A 6 16.11 -9.48 9.30
CA LEU A 6 14.70 -9.52 9.68
C LEU A 6 14.60 -9.93 11.15
N ILE A 7 13.94 -9.12 11.96
CA ILE A 7 13.73 -9.42 13.39
C ILE A 7 12.49 -10.29 13.51
N GLU A 8 12.71 -11.55 13.88
CA GLU A 8 11.62 -12.51 14.08
C GLU A 8 10.78 -12.17 15.33
N TYR A 9 9.52 -12.61 15.34
CA TYR A 9 8.63 -12.37 16.48
C TYR A 9 9.22 -12.88 17.80
N ALA A 10 9.88 -14.04 17.78
CA ALA A 10 10.52 -14.62 18.97
C ALA A 10 11.69 -13.77 19.51
N GLU A 11 12.34 -12.98 18.64
CA GLU A 11 13.46 -12.10 19.00
C GLU A 11 12.98 -10.69 19.41
N ALA A 12 11.74 -10.33 19.06
CA ALA A 12 11.20 -9.00 19.29
C ALA A 12 10.96 -8.72 20.78
N THR A 13 11.39 -7.56 21.24
CA THR A 13 11.23 -7.08 22.62
C THR A 13 10.76 -5.64 22.66
N GLY A 14 10.28 -5.17 23.80
CA GLY A 14 9.91 -3.77 24.01
C GLY A 14 8.93 -3.24 22.95
N ASP A 15 9.27 -2.07 22.37
CA ASP A 15 8.43 -1.40 21.38
C ASP A 15 8.20 -2.23 20.10
N VAL A 16 9.20 -2.98 19.65
CA VAL A 16 9.08 -3.86 18.48
C VAL A 16 8.01 -4.93 18.73
N ARG A 17 8.06 -5.60 19.88
CA ARG A 17 7.08 -6.61 20.27
C ARG A 17 5.67 -5.99 20.35
N ALA A 18 5.54 -4.83 20.97
CA ALA A 18 4.25 -4.15 21.09
C ALA A 18 3.64 -3.78 19.73
N VAL A 19 4.47 -3.33 18.76
CA VAL A 19 4.00 -3.08 17.39
C VAL A 19 3.58 -4.38 16.69
N TYR A 20 4.34 -5.44 16.84
CA TYR A 20 4.01 -6.74 16.23
C TYR A 20 2.68 -7.28 16.76
N ASP A 21 2.46 -7.20 18.07
CA ASP A 21 1.20 -7.61 18.69
C ASP A 21 0.02 -6.79 18.16
N ASP A 22 0.19 -5.47 18.00
CA ASP A 22 -0.84 -4.59 17.44
C ASP A 22 -1.11 -4.88 15.94
N ILE A 23 -0.07 -5.18 15.15
CA ILE A 23 -0.23 -5.61 13.75
C ILE A 23 -1.06 -6.88 13.67
N MET A 24 -0.71 -7.89 14.45
CA MET A 24 -1.40 -9.18 14.44
C MET A 24 -2.86 -9.05 14.90
N ALA A 25 -3.10 -8.29 15.96
CA ALA A 25 -4.45 -8.03 16.47
C ALA A 25 -5.30 -7.26 15.43
N THR A 26 -4.75 -6.19 14.85
CA THR A 26 -5.48 -5.35 13.88
C THR A 26 -5.80 -6.11 12.59
N ARG A 27 -4.85 -6.92 12.10
CA ARG A 27 -5.00 -7.67 10.85
C ARG A 27 -5.62 -9.04 11.03
N LYS A 28 -5.88 -9.46 12.27
CA LYS A 28 -6.43 -10.77 12.62
C LYS A 28 -5.60 -11.91 12.02
N THR A 29 -4.30 -11.86 12.23
CA THR A 29 -3.32 -12.83 11.76
C THR A 29 -2.42 -13.26 12.91
N ASP A 30 -1.78 -14.42 12.78
CA ASP A 30 -0.80 -14.98 13.71
C ASP A 30 0.65 -14.76 13.27
N ALA A 31 0.85 -13.98 12.19
CA ALA A 31 2.17 -13.76 11.62
C ALA A 31 2.43 -12.27 11.31
N VAL A 32 3.69 -11.88 11.39
CA VAL A 32 4.20 -10.57 10.99
C VAL A 32 4.92 -10.71 9.66
N ASN A 33 4.56 -9.86 8.69
CA ASN A 33 5.16 -9.88 7.36
C ASN A 33 6.61 -9.37 7.37
N ASN A 34 7.41 -9.84 6.42
CA ASN A 34 8.83 -9.49 6.29
C ASN A 34 9.09 -7.99 6.19
N PHE A 35 8.18 -7.21 5.58
CA PHE A 35 8.28 -5.74 5.56
C PHE A 35 8.41 -5.16 6.97
N TRP A 36 7.55 -5.55 7.89
CA TRP A 36 7.59 -5.10 9.28
C TRP A 36 8.82 -5.60 10.02
N LYS A 37 9.23 -6.84 9.75
CA LYS A 37 10.45 -7.42 10.33
C LYS A 37 11.72 -6.68 9.88
N ALA A 38 11.73 -6.16 8.65
CA ALA A 38 12.83 -5.32 8.17
C ALA A 38 12.84 -3.94 8.85
N LEU A 39 11.67 -3.29 8.99
CA LEU A 39 11.55 -2.00 9.68
C LEU A 39 11.88 -2.08 11.16
N ALA A 40 11.76 -3.26 11.76
CA ALA A 40 12.11 -3.48 13.17
C ALA A 40 13.60 -3.27 13.49
N SER A 41 14.46 -3.22 12.48
CA SER A 41 15.86 -2.78 12.63
C SER A 41 15.98 -1.34 13.12
N HIS A 42 14.92 -0.52 12.96
CA HIS A 42 14.81 0.84 13.47
C HIS A 42 13.42 1.07 14.11
N PRO A 43 13.27 0.78 15.41
CA PRO A 43 11.97 0.77 16.09
C PRO A 43 11.13 2.05 15.92
N PRO A 44 11.68 3.28 15.94
CA PRO A 44 10.89 4.49 15.70
C PRO A 44 10.29 4.54 14.29
N LEU A 45 10.99 4.02 13.27
CA LEU A 45 10.46 3.92 11.90
C LEU A 45 9.33 2.89 11.83
N LEU A 46 9.52 1.73 12.43
CA LEU A 46 8.49 0.69 12.52
C LEU A 46 7.20 1.27 13.12
N ARG A 47 7.29 1.92 14.27
CA ARG A 47 6.14 2.49 14.99
C ARG A 47 5.38 3.49 14.12
N ARG A 48 6.06 4.54 13.64
CA ARG A 48 5.39 5.59 12.87
C ARG A 48 4.79 5.08 11.56
N THR A 49 5.47 4.12 10.91
CA THR A 49 4.97 3.55 9.65
C THR A 49 3.73 2.70 9.91
N TRP A 50 3.74 1.89 10.97
CA TRP A 50 2.57 1.10 11.33
C TRP A 50 1.39 1.99 11.72
N ASP A 51 1.60 2.99 12.56
CA ASP A 51 0.55 3.92 12.98
C ASP A 51 -0.08 4.63 11.77
N SER A 52 0.74 5.06 10.81
CA SER A 52 0.27 5.66 9.55
C SER A 52 -0.56 4.68 8.73
N VAL A 53 -0.05 3.48 8.48
CA VAL A 53 -0.78 2.46 7.70
C VAL A 53 -2.10 2.07 8.37
N LYS A 54 -2.07 1.85 9.68
CA LYS A 54 -3.26 1.51 10.46
C LYS A 54 -4.34 2.60 10.34
N GLN A 55 -3.94 3.87 10.47
CA GLN A 55 -4.85 5.01 10.36
C GLN A 55 -5.40 5.18 8.93
N VAL A 56 -4.52 5.18 7.93
CA VAL A 56 -4.90 5.46 6.54
C VAL A 56 -5.76 4.34 5.96
N MET A 57 -5.45 3.08 6.27
CA MET A 57 -6.19 1.93 5.73
C MET A 57 -7.46 1.57 6.52
N ALA A 58 -7.72 2.22 7.64
CA ALA A 58 -8.96 2.06 8.38
C ALA A 58 -10.18 2.49 7.53
N PRO A 59 -11.38 1.88 7.74
CA PRO A 59 -12.59 2.30 7.04
C PRO A 59 -12.87 3.79 7.20
N GLY A 60 -13.27 4.45 6.12
CA GLY A 60 -13.56 5.88 6.09
C GLY A 60 -14.51 6.22 4.94
N ALA A 61 -14.37 7.40 4.34
CA ALA A 61 -15.12 7.79 3.15
C ALA A 61 -14.90 6.82 1.96
N LEU A 62 -13.70 6.24 1.87
CA LEU A 62 -13.41 5.12 0.98
C LEU A 62 -13.50 3.82 1.78
N ASP A 63 -14.17 2.82 1.22
CA ASP A 63 -14.24 1.49 1.81
C ASP A 63 -12.88 0.77 1.76
N PRO A 64 -12.67 -0.29 2.57
CA PRO A 64 -11.38 -0.98 2.63
C PRO A 64 -10.92 -1.57 1.30
N LEU A 65 -11.83 -2.13 0.49
CA LEU A 65 -11.46 -2.69 -0.82
C LEU A 65 -10.97 -1.59 -1.76
N THR A 66 -11.68 -0.46 -1.83
CA THR A 66 -11.26 0.69 -2.64
C THR A 66 -9.86 1.17 -2.24
N LYS A 67 -9.57 1.25 -0.93
CA LYS A 67 -8.23 1.63 -0.45
C LYS A 67 -7.14 0.64 -0.89
N GLU A 68 -7.42 -0.66 -0.85
CA GLU A 68 -6.49 -1.69 -1.35
C GLU A 68 -6.26 -1.57 -2.87
N LEU A 69 -7.32 -1.33 -3.65
CA LEU A 69 -7.21 -1.13 -5.09
C LEU A 69 -6.37 0.11 -5.44
N VAL A 70 -6.59 1.22 -4.75
CA VAL A 70 -5.78 2.44 -4.91
C VAL A 70 -4.32 2.17 -4.56
N TYR A 71 -4.07 1.49 -3.44
CA TYR A 71 -2.70 1.13 -3.02
C TYR A 71 -2.02 0.25 -4.07
N LEU A 72 -2.75 -0.74 -4.60
CA LEU A 72 -2.25 -1.65 -5.62
C LEU A 72 -1.91 -0.91 -6.92
N ALA A 73 -2.75 0.02 -7.36
CA ALA A 73 -2.50 0.86 -8.53
C ALA A 73 -1.20 1.69 -8.40
N VAL A 74 -1.01 2.33 -7.25
CA VAL A 74 0.21 3.08 -6.94
C VAL A 74 1.43 2.16 -6.89
N SER A 75 1.30 0.98 -6.28
CA SER A 75 2.37 0.00 -6.19
C SER A 75 2.80 -0.55 -7.54
N ALA A 76 1.83 -0.79 -8.43
CA ALA A 76 2.08 -1.22 -9.81
C ALA A 76 2.84 -0.14 -10.60
N THR A 77 2.40 1.11 -10.49
CA THR A 77 3.07 2.25 -11.13
C THR A 77 4.50 2.45 -10.63
N ASN A 78 4.73 2.29 -9.31
CA ASN A 78 6.05 2.44 -8.70
C ASN A 78 6.95 1.20 -8.85
N GLY A 79 6.44 0.08 -9.38
CA GLY A 79 7.21 -1.15 -9.55
C GLY A 79 7.59 -1.85 -8.22
N CYS A 80 6.79 -1.67 -7.15
CA CYS A 80 7.03 -2.31 -5.86
C CYS A 80 6.52 -3.75 -5.85
N THR A 81 7.35 -4.71 -6.24
CA THR A 81 6.97 -6.13 -6.31
C THR A 81 6.40 -6.66 -4.99
N TYR A 82 7.02 -6.32 -3.86
CA TYR A 82 6.54 -6.73 -2.54
C TYR A 82 5.14 -6.16 -2.25
N CYS A 83 4.95 -4.86 -2.52
CA CYS A 83 3.67 -4.18 -2.26
C CYS A 83 2.56 -4.71 -3.18
N ILE A 84 2.87 -4.98 -4.46
CA ILE A 84 1.93 -5.60 -5.39
C ILE A 84 1.45 -6.95 -4.83
N ALA A 85 2.36 -7.83 -4.41
CA ALA A 85 2.02 -9.14 -3.87
C ALA A 85 1.18 -9.03 -2.59
N SER A 86 1.60 -8.20 -1.64
CA SER A 86 0.92 -8.08 -0.34
C SER A 86 -0.47 -7.45 -0.44
N HIS A 87 -0.62 -6.40 -1.26
CA HIS A 87 -1.90 -5.71 -1.44
C HIS A 87 -2.85 -6.44 -2.39
N THR A 88 -2.35 -7.22 -3.36
CA THR A 88 -3.16 -8.18 -4.12
C THR A 88 -3.79 -9.21 -3.17
N ALA A 89 -2.99 -9.79 -2.27
CA ALA A 89 -3.50 -10.75 -1.30
C ALA A 89 -4.53 -10.11 -0.35
N SER A 90 -4.29 -8.87 0.09
CA SER A 90 -5.21 -8.12 0.95
C SER A 90 -6.52 -7.78 0.23
N ALA A 91 -6.46 -7.27 -0.99
CA ALA A 91 -7.62 -6.97 -1.82
C ALA A 91 -8.46 -8.23 -2.11
N ARG A 92 -7.81 -9.38 -2.35
CA ARG A 92 -8.50 -10.67 -2.51
C ARG A 92 -9.31 -11.05 -1.28
N ARG A 93 -8.75 -10.90 -0.09
CA ARG A 93 -9.48 -11.13 1.18
C ARG A 93 -10.68 -10.20 1.35
N GLN A 94 -10.64 -9.01 0.72
CA GLN A 94 -11.70 -8.01 0.71
C GLN A 94 -12.71 -8.22 -0.43
N GLY A 95 -12.56 -9.28 -1.26
CA GLY A 95 -13.49 -9.61 -2.33
C GLY A 95 -13.08 -9.19 -3.74
N MET A 96 -11.83 -8.77 -3.97
CA MET A 96 -11.33 -8.49 -5.32
C MET A 96 -11.38 -9.74 -6.20
N THR A 97 -12.06 -9.65 -7.33
CA THR A 97 -12.13 -10.70 -8.36
C THR A 97 -11.01 -10.56 -9.39
N ASP A 98 -10.81 -11.59 -10.22
CA ASP A 98 -9.88 -11.50 -11.37
C ASP A 98 -10.30 -10.45 -12.38
N ALA A 99 -11.61 -10.29 -12.61
CA ALA A 99 -12.14 -9.25 -13.48
C ALA A 99 -11.80 -7.85 -12.96
N MET A 100 -11.99 -7.61 -11.66
CA MET A 100 -11.62 -6.32 -11.02
C MET A 100 -10.12 -6.04 -11.12
N LEU A 101 -9.27 -7.05 -10.91
CA LEU A 101 -7.83 -6.90 -11.07
C LEU A 101 -7.46 -6.58 -12.51
N GLY A 102 -8.09 -7.24 -13.49
CA GLY A 102 -7.87 -6.98 -14.91
C GLY A 102 -8.25 -5.56 -15.31
N GLU A 103 -9.39 -5.06 -14.86
CA GLU A 103 -9.83 -3.68 -15.11
C GLU A 103 -8.90 -2.67 -14.41
N LEU A 104 -8.51 -2.93 -13.16
CA LEU A 104 -7.55 -2.09 -12.45
C LEU A 104 -6.23 -1.95 -13.23
N MET A 105 -5.67 -3.06 -13.70
CA MET A 105 -4.41 -3.04 -14.45
C MET A 105 -4.56 -2.37 -15.81
N ALA A 106 -5.72 -2.50 -16.48
CA ALA A 106 -6.02 -1.75 -17.70
C ALA A 106 -6.03 -0.23 -17.45
N VAL A 107 -6.65 0.22 -16.36
CA VAL A 107 -6.64 1.64 -15.95
C VAL A 107 -5.22 2.10 -15.63
N VAL A 108 -4.45 1.33 -14.87
CA VAL A 108 -3.06 1.66 -14.52
C VAL A 108 -2.20 1.82 -15.77
N GLY A 109 -2.29 0.86 -16.72
CA GLY A 109 -1.51 0.91 -17.96
C GLY A 109 -1.87 2.12 -18.82
N MET A 110 -3.16 2.35 -19.04
CA MET A 110 -3.65 3.51 -19.82
C MET A 110 -3.28 4.83 -19.14
N ALA A 111 -3.46 4.95 -17.82
CA ALA A 111 -3.14 6.16 -17.09
C ALA A 111 -1.65 6.50 -17.15
N ASN A 112 -0.77 5.51 -17.00
CA ASN A 112 0.67 5.71 -17.13
C ASN A 112 1.05 6.18 -18.54
N GLU A 113 0.43 5.62 -19.60
CA GLU A 113 0.62 6.08 -20.98
C GLU A 113 0.17 7.53 -21.14
N THR A 114 -1.08 7.83 -20.79
CA THR A 114 -1.64 9.19 -20.99
C THR A 114 -0.94 10.25 -20.16
N ASN A 115 -0.54 9.92 -18.93
CA ASN A 115 0.24 10.83 -18.09
C ASN A 115 1.60 11.14 -18.73
N SER A 116 2.28 10.12 -19.26
CA SER A 116 3.57 10.30 -19.96
C SER A 116 3.42 11.16 -21.22
N LEU A 117 2.32 10.98 -21.96
CA LEU A 117 2.04 11.80 -23.15
C LEU A 117 1.71 13.25 -22.77
N ALA A 118 0.87 13.46 -21.77
CA ALA A 118 0.51 14.80 -21.31
C ALA A 118 1.74 15.58 -20.80
N ASP A 119 2.58 14.91 -20.01
CA ASP A 119 3.81 15.49 -19.48
C ASP A 119 4.85 15.74 -20.60
N GLY A 120 5.07 14.75 -21.47
CA GLY A 120 6.03 14.83 -22.57
C GLY A 120 5.69 15.92 -23.60
N TYR A 121 4.40 16.17 -23.83
CA TYR A 121 3.93 17.30 -24.66
C TYR A 121 3.73 18.61 -23.89
N GLN A 122 3.96 18.60 -22.57
CA GLN A 122 3.77 19.78 -21.70
C GLN A 122 2.37 20.41 -21.88
N VAL A 123 1.33 19.57 -21.93
CA VAL A 123 -0.05 20.01 -22.19
C VAL A 123 -0.51 20.95 -21.07
N GLU A 124 -0.96 22.14 -21.45
CA GLU A 124 -1.51 23.11 -20.50
C GLU A 124 -2.87 22.63 -19.95
N VAL A 125 -3.09 22.88 -18.65
CA VAL A 125 -4.36 22.54 -18.01
C VAL A 125 -5.48 23.45 -18.50
N ASP A 126 -6.55 22.86 -19.00
CA ASP A 126 -7.74 23.58 -19.49
C ASP A 126 -8.37 24.44 -18.38
N GLU A 127 -8.85 25.61 -18.74
CA GLU A 127 -9.48 26.57 -17.82
C GLU A 127 -10.71 25.94 -17.12
N ALA A 128 -11.47 25.10 -17.84
CA ALA A 128 -12.63 24.40 -17.30
C ALA A 128 -12.26 23.48 -16.13
N PHE A 129 -11.11 22.79 -16.18
CA PHE A 129 -10.66 21.92 -15.09
C PHE A 129 -10.17 22.71 -13.88
N ARG A 130 -9.56 23.88 -14.11
CA ARG A 130 -9.15 24.79 -13.02
C ARG A 130 -10.36 25.31 -12.24
N ALA A 131 -11.48 25.56 -12.93
CA ALA A 131 -12.71 26.03 -12.29
C ALA A 131 -13.42 24.96 -11.44
N LEU A 132 -13.34 23.67 -11.83
CA LEU A 132 -13.95 22.54 -11.14
C LEU A 132 -13.12 22.02 -9.96
N GLY A 133 -11.82 22.29 -9.92
CA GLY A 133 -10.88 21.83 -8.89
C GLY A 133 -10.82 22.71 -7.63
N ARG A 134 -11.75 23.62 -7.42
CA ARG A 134 -11.83 24.53 -6.26
C ARG A 134 -12.96 24.19 -5.34
#